data_c0792504a8f714c7ad1d722acc25897d
#
_entry.id   c0792504a8f714c7ad1d722acc25897d
#
_cell.length_a   1.000
_cell.length_b   1.000
_cell.length_c   1.000
_cell.angle_alpha   90.00
_cell.angle_beta   90.00
_cell.angle_gamma   90.00
#
_symmetry.space_group_name_H-M   'P 1'
#
loop_
_entity.id
_entity.type
_entity.pdbx_description
1 polymer ?
#
loop_
_entity_poly.entity_id
_entity_poly.type
_entity_poly.pdbx_seq_one_letter_code
_entity_poly.pdbx_strand_id
1 'polypeptide(L)'
;MGAAAVLALGGCTPSSTGLPYPLAAQSPHAPCLAGLAIPRHAPASDGMVFIAGGAFSVGARPMRAEEGPPRTTRVASFWIDRTDVTNAQFARFVAATGYVTMAERALDPKAYPQLSGDQLKPSAIVFVGSDRPAGTDPGQWWRVVPGADWRHPLGPASSIAGRDTVPVVQVGWDDAMAYARWLGRDLPTEAEWEYAARGGKSATRFVWGDAPLDPRRPQANVWEGVFPALDTGADGFKAETSPVGCFPANGFGLYDMAGDVWQWTRDWYRPNLDPAIRSDPGGPGEAAAFDPGDPGARKHVIKGGSFLCAPNYCYRYRPAAREPGPTDTGENHIGFRTVLRAPAGHAG
;
A
#
# COMPACT_ATOMS: atom_id res chain seq x y z
N MET A 1 0.18 -11.63 -23.66
CA MET A 1 -1.22 -11.24 -23.72
C MET A 1 -1.84 -11.71 -22.41
N GLY A 2 -1.74 -10.90 -21.37
CA GLY A 2 -2.27 -11.19 -20.04
C GLY A 2 -3.73 -10.78 -20.00
N ALA A 3 -4.63 -11.73 -19.84
CA ALA A 3 -6.00 -11.43 -19.51
C ALA A 3 -6.05 -11.13 -18.01
N ALA A 4 -6.28 -9.86 -17.65
CA ALA A 4 -6.70 -9.53 -16.30
C ALA A 4 -7.94 -10.40 -15.98
N ALA A 5 -7.92 -11.09 -14.86
CA ALA A 5 -9.09 -11.80 -14.36
C ALA A 5 -10.13 -10.77 -13.91
N VAL A 6 -10.81 -10.16 -14.89
CA VAL A 6 -12.01 -9.38 -14.60
C VAL A 6 -13.05 -10.39 -14.15
N LEU A 7 -13.36 -10.39 -12.86
CA LEU A 7 -14.53 -11.05 -12.31
C LEU A 7 -15.75 -10.64 -13.15
N ALA A 8 -16.27 -11.56 -13.96
CA ALA A 8 -17.50 -11.36 -14.71
C ALA A 8 -18.65 -11.25 -13.70
N LEU A 9 -18.91 -10.03 -13.24
CA LEU A 9 -20.05 -9.72 -12.41
C LEU A 9 -21.28 -9.65 -13.30
N GLY A 10 -22.14 -10.65 -13.18
CA GLY A 10 -23.44 -10.70 -13.82
C GLY A 10 -24.23 -9.42 -13.55
N GLY A 11 -24.81 -8.85 -14.62
CA GLY A 11 -25.55 -7.61 -14.58
C GLY A 11 -26.75 -7.67 -13.63
N CYS A 12 -26.62 -6.97 -12.49
CA CYS A 12 -27.74 -6.52 -11.68
C CYS A 12 -27.89 -5.02 -11.89
N THR A 13 -29.08 -4.59 -12.24
CA THR A 13 -29.50 -3.20 -12.30
C THR A 13 -29.14 -2.50 -10.98
N PRO A 14 -28.58 -1.28 -11.00
CA PRO A 14 -28.25 -0.58 -9.77
C PRO A 14 -29.53 -0.16 -9.04
N SER A 15 -29.90 -0.92 -8.02
CA SER A 15 -30.73 -0.35 -6.96
C SER A 15 -29.87 0.68 -6.23
N SER A 16 -30.37 1.89 -6.10
CA SER A 16 -29.77 3.00 -5.34
C SER A 16 -29.81 2.73 -3.84
N THR A 17 -29.16 1.66 -3.40
CA THR A 17 -28.91 1.43 -1.99
C THR A 17 -27.56 2.07 -1.68
N GLY A 18 -27.55 3.11 -0.85
CA GLY A 18 -26.35 3.75 -0.35
C GLY A 18 -25.34 2.71 0.13
N LEU A 19 -24.05 3.06 0.09
CA LEU A 19 -22.96 2.22 0.62
C LEU A 19 -23.37 1.72 2.00
N PRO A 20 -23.23 0.42 2.33
CA PRO A 20 -23.64 -0.16 3.61
C PRO A 20 -22.91 0.46 4.81
N TYR A 21 -21.79 1.13 4.57
CA TYR A 21 -21.17 2.05 5.50
C TYR A 21 -21.47 3.49 5.04
N PRO A 22 -22.34 4.24 5.77
CA PRO A 22 -22.38 5.67 5.57
C PRO A 22 -20.94 6.16 5.79
N LEU A 23 -20.41 6.92 4.84
CA LEU A 23 -19.19 7.69 5.08
C LEU A 23 -19.48 8.48 6.36
N ALA A 24 -18.96 8.01 7.49
CA ALA A 24 -19.07 8.74 8.73
C ALA A 24 -18.57 10.14 8.43
N ALA A 25 -19.34 11.16 8.80
CA ALA A 25 -18.87 12.54 8.69
C ALA A 25 -17.52 12.56 9.43
N GLN A 26 -16.45 12.60 8.63
CA GLN A 26 -15.10 12.38 9.13
C GLN A 26 -14.84 13.45 10.18
N SER A 27 -14.69 13.04 11.42
CA SER A 27 -14.21 13.94 12.47
C SER A 27 -12.87 14.50 11.99
N PRO A 28 -12.66 15.83 12.02
CA PRO A 28 -11.36 16.39 11.73
C PRO A 28 -10.38 15.87 12.79
N HIS A 29 -9.67 14.79 12.47
CA HIS A 29 -8.61 14.30 13.35
C HIS A 29 -7.51 15.35 13.37
N ALA A 30 -7.10 15.77 14.55
CA ALA A 30 -5.88 16.56 14.70
C ALA A 30 -4.74 15.78 14.03
N PRO A 31 -3.84 16.44 13.29
CA PRO A 31 -2.73 15.75 12.63
C PRO A 31 -1.93 15.00 13.69
N CYS A 32 -1.81 13.69 13.54
CA CYS A 32 -1.12 12.84 14.50
C CYS A 32 0.39 13.14 14.53
N LEU A 33 0.95 13.56 13.39
CA LEU A 33 2.24 14.24 13.32
C LEU A 33 2.04 15.67 12.83
N ALA A 34 2.19 16.65 13.74
CA ALA A 34 2.23 18.04 13.35
C ALA A 34 3.52 18.33 12.55
N GLY A 35 3.41 18.98 11.39
CA GLY A 35 4.56 19.61 10.73
C GLY A 35 5.26 18.85 9.61
N LEU A 36 4.63 17.86 8.98
CA LEU A 36 5.20 17.15 7.81
C LEU A 36 5.12 17.94 6.49
N ALA A 37 5.03 19.25 6.52
CA ALA A 37 5.17 20.06 5.30
C ALA A 37 6.62 20.00 4.82
N ILE A 38 6.89 19.30 3.70
CA ILE A 38 8.20 19.39 3.04
C ILE A 38 8.31 20.79 2.41
N PRO A 39 9.29 21.64 2.79
CA PRO A 39 9.51 22.95 2.19
C PRO A 39 9.77 22.83 0.68
N ARG A 40 9.38 23.85 -0.10
CA ARG A 40 9.53 23.83 -1.58
C ARG A 40 10.99 23.70 -2.07
N HIS A 41 11.98 23.97 -1.24
CA HIS A 41 13.42 23.91 -1.54
C HIS A 41 14.19 23.07 -0.54
N ALA A 42 13.52 22.06 0.04
CA ALA A 42 14.17 21.14 0.97
C ALA A 42 15.21 20.24 0.26
N PRO A 43 16.26 19.81 0.98
CA PRO A 43 17.15 18.76 0.49
C PRO A 43 16.37 17.53 0.02
N ALA A 44 16.92 16.77 -0.93
CA ALA A 44 16.25 15.57 -1.48
C ALA A 44 15.88 14.54 -0.39
N SER A 45 16.58 14.56 0.77
CA SER A 45 16.32 13.69 1.93
C SER A 45 15.38 14.31 2.99
N ASP A 46 14.79 15.48 2.74
CA ASP A 46 13.90 16.09 3.73
C ASP A 46 12.64 15.24 3.93
N GLY A 47 12.20 15.13 5.18
CA GLY A 47 11.11 14.23 5.58
C GLY A 47 11.49 12.75 5.64
N MET A 48 12.75 12.41 5.38
CA MET A 48 13.26 11.03 5.37
C MET A 48 14.07 10.70 6.63
N VAL A 49 14.24 9.43 6.89
CA VAL A 49 15.11 8.88 7.94
C VAL A 49 16.26 8.14 7.27
N PHE A 50 17.49 8.39 7.73
CA PHE A 50 18.66 7.62 7.32
C PHE A 50 18.65 6.25 7.99
N ILE A 51 18.75 5.20 7.21
CA ILE A 51 18.86 3.81 7.65
C ILE A 51 20.27 3.34 7.35
N ALA A 52 21.05 3.08 8.39
CA ALA A 52 22.35 2.43 8.23
C ALA A 52 22.14 1.02 7.68
N GLY A 53 22.84 0.69 6.63
CA GLY A 53 22.77 -0.64 6.01
C GLY A 53 23.22 -1.75 6.95
N GLY A 54 22.81 -2.97 6.67
CA GLY A 54 23.12 -4.10 7.54
C GLY A 54 22.64 -5.42 6.99
N ALA A 55 22.97 -6.49 7.69
CA ALA A 55 22.47 -7.82 7.42
C ALA A 55 21.24 -8.11 8.28
N PHE A 56 20.26 -8.80 7.70
CA PHE A 56 19.06 -9.23 8.42
C PHE A 56 18.48 -10.51 7.80
N SER A 57 17.52 -11.12 8.44
CA SER A 57 16.79 -12.26 7.92
C SER A 57 15.51 -11.80 7.26
N VAL A 58 15.50 -11.70 5.90
CA VAL A 58 14.30 -11.42 5.12
C VAL A 58 13.35 -12.62 5.19
N GLY A 59 12.05 -12.36 5.28
CA GLY A 59 11.03 -13.39 5.43
C GLY A 59 11.08 -14.11 6.79
N ALA A 60 11.69 -13.51 7.82
CA ALA A 60 11.72 -14.10 9.15
C ALA A 60 10.31 -14.19 9.76
N ARG A 61 10.01 -15.32 10.40
CA ARG A 61 8.67 -15.67 10.93
C ARG A 61 7.59 -15.74 9.83
N PRO A 62 7.80 -16.51 8.74
CA PRO A 62 6.80 -16.65 7.70
C PRO A 62 5.54 -17.33 8.26
N MET A 63 4.39 -16.92 7.81
CA MET A 63 3.10 -17.56 8.09
C MET A 63 2.49 -18.17 6.83
N ARG A 64 2.99 -17.77 5.67
CA ARG A 64 2.56 -18.30 4.36
C ARG A 64 3.79 -18.72 3.55
N ALA A 65 3.58 -19.61 2.59
CA ALA A 65 4.68 -20.16 1.78
C ALA A 65 5.45 -19.08 1.02
N GLU A 66 4.75 -18.09 0.47
CA GLU A 66 5.34 -17.00 -0.29
C GLU A 66 6.20 -16.04 0.54
N GLU A 67 6.07 -16.04 1.85
CA GLU A 67 6.83 -15.19 2.77
C GLU A 67 8.23 -15.75 3.09
N GLY A 68 8.49 -17.01 2.78
CA GLY A 68 9.72 -17.72 3.12
C GLY A 68 10.32 -18.51 1.96
N PRO A 69 11.33 -19.35 2.22
CA PRO A 69 11.99 -19.55 3.54
C PRO A 69 12.81 -18.32 3.97
N PRO A 70 13.00 -18.12 5.30
CA PRO A 70 13.86 -17.05 5.80
C PRO A 70 15.30 -17.19 5.27
N ARG A 71 15.89 -16.06 4.88
CA ARG A 71 17.28 -16.04 4.41
C ARG A 71 17.99 -14.79 4.88
N THR A 72 19.29 -14.92 5.16
CA THR A 72 20.13 -13.75 5.46
C THR A 72 20.39 -12.96 4.18
N THR A 73 20.10 -11.68 4.22
CA THR A 73 20.44 -10.73 3.16
C THR A 73 21.06 -9.47 3.75
N ARG A 74 21.71 -8.67 2.92
CA ARG A 74 22.31 -7.39 3.30
C ARG A 74 21.71 -6.29 2.44
N VAL A 75 21.38 -5.16 3.05
CA VAL A 75 21.01 -3.93 2.36
C VAL A 75 22.09 -2.87 2.59
N ALA A 76 22.35 -2.04 1.59
CA ALA A 76 23.19 -0.85 1.73
C ALA A 76 22.46 0.21 2.58
N SER A 77 23.14 1.28 2.94
CA SER A 77 22.53 2.43 3.61
C SER A 77 21.67 3.22 2.63
N PHE A 78 20.51 3.70 3.11
CA PHE A 78 19.56 4.48 2.31
C PHE A 78 18.77 5.44 3.20
N TRP A 79 18.13 6.40 2.58
CA TRP A 79 17.10 7.22 3.21
C TRP A 79 15.72 6.69 2.82
N ILE A 80 14.76 6.73 3.73
CA ILE A 80 13.38 6.32 3.47
C ILE A 80 12.42 7.36 4.06
N ASP A 81 11.30 7.61 3.40
CA ASP A 81 10.27 8.50 3.94
C ASP A 81 9.83 8.03 5.33
N ARG A 82 9.73 8.97 6.26
CA ARG A 82 9.32 8.70 7.64
C ARG A 82 7.92 8.12 7.73
N THR A 83 7.04 8.51 6.81
CA THR A 83 5.63 8.11 6.70
C THR A 83 5.31 7.72 5.26
N ASP A 84 4.10 7.29 5.00
CA ASP A 84 3.55 7.20 3.66
C ASP A 84 3.44 8.58 3.02
N VAL A 85 3.45 8.63 1.68
CA VAL A 85 3.20 9.85 0.91
C VAL A 85 1.75 10.29 1.11
N THR A 86 1.57 11.54 1.55
CA THR A 86 0.24 12.07 1.87
C THR A 86 -0.47 12.70 0.67
N ASN A 87 -1.77 12.90 0.81
CA ASN A 87 -2.60 13.61 -0.18
C ASN A 87 -2.02 14.99 -0.53
N ALA A 88 -1.59 15.77 0.47
CA ALA A 88 -0.99 17.09 0.24
C ALA A 88 0.33 17.01 -0.53
N GLN A 89 1.16 15.99 -0.27
CA GLN A 89 2.42 15.79 -0.99
C GLN A 89 2.16 15.38 -2.44
N PHE A 90 1.25 14.45 -2.67
CA PHE A 90 0.88 14.00 -4.01
C PHE A 90 0.18 15.11 -4.82
N ALA A 91 -0.69 15.90 -4.17
CA ALA A 91 -1.32 17.07 -4.81
C ALA A 91 -0.30 18.08 -5.34
N ARG A 92 0.82 18.30 -4.60
CA ARG A 92 1.91 19.17 -5.08
C ARG A 92 2.61 18.61 -6.32
N PHE A 93 2.83 17.30 -6.38
CA PHE A 93 3.38 16.66 -7.56
C PHE A 93 2.46 16.85 -8.77
N VAL A 94 1.18 16.57 -8.62
CA VAL A 94 0.20 16.73 -9.70
C VAL A 94 0.10 18.19 -10.13
N ALA A 95 0.06 19.13 -9.19
CA ALA A 95 0.03 20.58 -9.51
C ALA A 95 1.28 21.05 -10.25
N ALA A 96 2.46 20.47 -9.94
CA ALA A 96 3.71 20.84 -10.58
C ALA A 96 3.91 20.24 -11.98
N THR A 97 3.32 19.09 -12.25
CA THR A 97 3.60 18.28 -13.45
C THR A 97 2.42 18.12 -14.40
N GLY A 98 1.19 18.36 -13.92
CA GLY A 98 -0.03 18.03 -14.66
C GLY A 98 -0.24 16.51 -14.81
N TYR A 99 0.38 15.70 -13.93
CA TYR A 99 0.30 14.25 -14.01
C TYR A 99 -1.15 13.76 -13.89
N VAL A 100 -1.53 12.82 -14.74
CA VAL A 100 -2.83 12.13 -14.73
C VAL A 100 -2.58 10.71 -14.30
N THR A 101 -3.19 10.30 -13.17
CA THR A 101 -3.00 8.96 -12.62
C THR A 101 -3.68 7.88 -13.44
N MET A 102 -3.33 6.64 -13.18
CA MET A 102 -3.92 5.48 -13.83
C MET A 102 -5.46 5.47 -13.68
N ALA A 103 -5.96 5.71 -12.48
CA ALA A 103 -7.39 5.72 -12.18
C ALA A 103 -8.16 6.84 -12.93
N GLU A 104 -7.47 7.91 -13.33
CA GLU A 104 -8.03 9.03 -14.09
C GLU A 104 -8.02 8.79 -15.62
N ARG A 105 -7.47 7.66 -16.10
CA ARG A 105 -7.38 7.32 -17.53
C ARG A 105 -8.43 6.30 -17.92
N ALA A 106 -9.02 6.48 -19.11
CA ALA A 106 -9.84 5.42 -19.70
C ALA A 106 -8.98 4.21 -20.09
N LEU A 107 -9.52 3.03 -19.96
CA LEU A 107 -8.87 1.80 -20.40
C LEU A 107 -8.81 1.74 -21.94
N ASP A 108 -7.71 1.24 -22.49
CA ASP A 108 -7.57 1.03 -23.92
C ASP A 108 -8.44 -0.16 -24.38
N PRO A 109 -9.45 0.04 -25.24
CA PRO A 109 -10.30 -1.04 -25.75
C PRO A 109 -9.52 -2.15 -26.47
N LYS A 110 -8.32 -1.84 -26.99
CA LYS A 110 -7.47 -2.86 -27.65
C LYS A 110 -6.79 -3.76 -26.63
N ALA A 111 -6.42 -3.22 -25.47
CA ALA A 111 -5.83 -3.99 -24.39
C ALA A 111 -6.89 -4.80 -23.63
N TYR A 112 -8.13 -4.31 -23.59
CA TYR A 112 -9.27 -4.91 -22.88
C TYR A 112 -10.47 -5.17 -23.80
N PRO A 113 -10.34 -6.03 -24.83
CA PRO A 113 -11.37 -6.23 -25.83
C PRO A 113 -12.67 -6.86 -25.28
N GLN A 114 -12.62 -7.43 -24.08
CA GLN A 114 -13.77 -7.99 -23.36
C GLN A 114 -14.62 -6.91 -22.63
N LEU A 115 -14.10 -5.69 -22.49
CA LEU A 115 -14.79 -4.58 -21.84
C LEU A 115 -15.45 -3.66 -22.87
N SER A 116 -16.54 -3.01 -22.51
CA SER A 116 -17.26 -2.09 -23.38
C SER A 116 -17.96 -0.98 -22.59
N GLY A 117 -18.23 0.13 -23.27
CA GLY A 117 -19.02 1.24 -22.72
C GLY A 117 -18.46 1.79 -21.40
N ASP A 118 -19.28 1.74 -20.36
CA ASP A 118 -18.94 2.28 -19.05
C ASP A 118 -17.79 1.55 -18.35
N GLN A 119 -17.52 0.30 -18.71
CA GLN A 119 -16.42 -0.46 -18.14
C GLN A 119 -15.04 0.03 -18.55
N LEU A 120 -14.96 0.82 -19.63
CA LEU A 120 -13.72 1.43 -20.10
C LEU A 120 -13.47 2.82 -19.52
N LYS A 121 -14.44 3.39 -18.79
CA LYS A 121 -14.30 4.70 -18.16
C LYS A 121 -13.24 4.70 -17.06
N PRO A 122 -12.62 5.86 -16.78
CA PRO A 122 -11.78 6.02 -15.60
C PRO A 122 -12.47 5.49 -14.35
N SER A 123 -11.79 4.61 -13.63
CA SER A 123 -12.36 3.92 -12.48
C SER A 123 -11.26 3.32 -11.61
N ALA A 124 -11.61 2.97 -10.40
CA ALA A 124 -10.72 2.25 -9.51
C ALA A 124 -11.50 1.28 -8.61
N ILE A 125 -10.80 0.40 -7.94
CA ILE A 125 -11.40 -0.57 -7.02
C ILE A 125 -11.58 0.08 -5.64
N VAL A 126 -12.79 -0.06 -5.10
CA VAL A 126 -13.18 0.51 -3.81
C VAL A 126 -13.71 -0.60 -2.90
N PHE A 127 -13.20 -0.62 -1.68
CA PHE A 127 -13.78 -1.41 -0.62
C PHE A 127 -15.11 -0.76 -0.17
N VAL A 128 -16.19 -1.53 -0.25
CA VAL A 128 -17.53 -1.06 0.11
C VAL A 128 -18.11 -1.77 1.33
N GLY A 129 -17.35 -2.69 1.91
CA GLY A 129 -17.81 -3.51 3.02
C GLY A 129 -18.85 -4.56 2.62
N SER A 130 -19.37 -5.28 3.61
CA SER A 130 -20.43 -6.26 3.46
C SER A 130 -21.16 -6.38 4.81
N ASP A 131 -22.41 -6.75 4.79
CA ASP A 131 -23.20 -7.09 5.98
C ASP A 131 -22.98 -8.55 6.44
N ARG A 132 -22.12 -9.29 5.74
CA ARG A 132 -21.82 -10.70 5.99
C ARG A 132 -20.32 -10.90 6.27
N PRO A 133 -19.96 -11.88 7.09
CA PRO A 133 -18.57 -12.30 7.24
C PRO A 133 -17.95 -12.70 5.89
N ALA A 134 -16.61 -12.63 5.83
CA ALA A 134 -15.87 -12.98 4.63
C ALA A 134 -16.24 -14.41 4.16
N GLY A 135 -16.66 -14.48 2.91
CA GLY A 135 -16.84 -15.73 2.16
C GLY A 135 -15.67 -15.97 1.23
N THR A 136 -15.88 -16.76 0.21
CA THR A 136 -14.88 -17.07 -0.83
C THR A 136 -14.90 -16.11 -2.02
N ASP A 137 -15.92 -15.25 -2.11
CA ASP A 137 -16.10 -14.29 -3.21
C ASP A 137 -15.78 -12.85 -2.77
N PRO A 138 -14.60 -12.33 -3.16
CA PRO A 138 -14.22 -10.95 -2.88
C PRO A 138 -15.17 -9.91 -3.49
N GLY A 139 -15.90 -10.23 -4.53
CA GLY A 139 -16.91 -9.38 -5.12
C GLY A 139 -18.05 -8.98 -4.16
N GLN A 140 -18.12 -9.59 -2.97
CA GLN A 140 -19.09 -9.17 -1.94
C GLN A 140 -18.73 -7.82 -1.32
N TRP A 141 -17.45 -7.44 -1.25
CA TRP A 141 -16.98 -6.22 -0.58
C TRP A 141 -16.09 -5.32 -1.44
N TRP A 142 -15.76 -5.72 -2.68
CA TRP A 142 -15.05 -4.90 -3.64
C TRP A 142 -15.95 -4.48 -4.80
N ARG A 143 -15.78 -3.26 -5.28
CA ARG A 143 -16.47 -2.74 -6.48
C ARG A 143 -15.52 -1.94 -7.34
N VAL A 144 -15.67 -2.07 -8.66
CA VAL A 144 -15.12 -1.11 -9.61
C VAL A 144 -16.04 0.10 -9.61
N VAL A 145 -15.52 1.27 -9.27
CA VAL A 145 -16.30 2.51 -9.12
C VAL A 145 -15.83 3.53 -10.16
N PRO A 146 -16.65 3.86 -11.15
CA PRO A 146 -16.34 4.91 -12.11
C PRO A 146 -16.12 6.26 -11.42
N GLY A 147 -15.04 6.96 -11.81
CA GLY A 147 -14.67 8.24 -11.23
C GLY A 147 -14.08 8.15 -9.82
N ALA A 148 -13.74 6.95 -9.33
CA ALA A 148 -12.88 6.81 -8.17
C ALA A 148 -11.43 7.07 -8.61
N ASP A 149 -10.74 7.95 -7.91
CA ASP A 149 -9.36 8.36 -8.14
C ASP A 149 -8.74 8.85 -6.82
N TRP A 150 -7.50 9.33 -6.85
CA TRP A 150 -6.83 9.81 -5.65
C TRP A 150 -7.48 11.05 -5.00
N ARG A 151 -8.25 11.87 -5.75
CA ARG A 151 -9.03 13.01 -5.20
C ARG A 151 -10.40 12.58 -4.68
N HIS A 152 -10.90 11.49 -5.22
CA HIS A 152 -12.22 10.93 -4.96
C HIS A 152 -12.08 9.43 -4.62
N PRO A 153 -11.41 9.07 -3.51
CA PRO A 153 -10.95 7.69 -3.26
C PRO A 153 -12.07 6.66 -3.12
N LEU A 154 -13.28 7.08 -2.87
CA LEU A 154 -14.46 6.22 -2.78
C LEU A 154 -15.48 6.48 -3.91
N GLY A 155 -15.07 7.19 -4.96
CA GLY A 155 -15.90 7.61 -6.08
C GLY A 155 -16.30 9.09 -6.03
N PRO A 156 -17.04 9.60 -7.03
CA PRO A 156 -17.27 11.02 -7.27
C PRO A 156 -17.91 11.80 -6.12
N ALA A 157 -18.62 11.10 -5.21
CA ALA A 157 -19.23 11.71 -4.03
C ALA A 157 -18.25 11.87 -2.85
N SER A 158 -17.05 11.32 -2.94
CA SER A 158 -16.01 11.43 -1.92
C SER A 158 -15.03 12.56 -2.24
N SER A 159 -14.24 12.98 -1.25
CA SER A 159 -13.24 14.04 -1.41
C SER A 159 -12.10 13.87 -0.41
N ILE A 160 -10.90 14.32 -0.80
CA ILE A 160 -9.74 14.44 0.11
C ILE A 160 -9.68 15.81 0.80
N ALA A 161 -10.67 16.68 0.65
CA ALA A 161 -10.71 17.97 1.33
C ALA A 161 -10.64 17.79 2.85
N GLY A 162 -9.68 18.45 3.51
CA GLY A 162 -9.40 18.28 4.93
C GLY A 162 -8.67 17.00 5.32
N ARG A 163 -8.20 16.21 4.35
CA ARG A 163 -7.43 14.96 4.53
C ARG A 163 -5.97 15.10 4.04
N ASP A 164 -5.38 16.25 4.20
CA ASP A 164 -4.04 16.58 3.69
C ASP A 164 -2.95 15.64 4.21
N THR A 165 -3.08 15.16 5.44
CA THR A 165 -2.13 14.29 6.12
C THR A 165 -2.45 12.80 6.04
N VAL A 166 -3.51 12.42 5.34
CA VAL A 166 -3.87 11.02 5.10
C VAL A 166 -3.04 10.49 3.92
N PRO A 167 -2.60 9.22 3.93
CA PRO A 167 -1.92 8.60 2.79
C PRO A 167 -2.70 8.77 1.49
N VAL A 168 -2.01 9.07 0.41
CA VAL A 168 -2.62 9.00 -0.91
C VAL A 168 -2.90 7.55 -1.28
N VAL A 169 -4.11 7.29 -1.77
CA VAL A 169 -4.54 5.98 -2.27
C VAL A 169 -5.09 6.10 -3.68
N GLN A 170 -5.58 5.02 -4.28
CA GLN A 170 -6.02 4.98 -5.69
C GLN A 170 -4.88 5.34 -6.66
N VAL A 171 -3.65 4.99 -6.29
CA VAL A 171 -2.44 5.19 -7.07
C VAL A 171 -1.84 3.84 -7.47
N GLY A 172 -1.61 3.65 -8.75
CA GLY A 172 -0.91 2.47 -9.27
C GLY A 172 0.60 2.56 -9.06
N TRP A 173 1.29 1.48 -9.40
CA TRP A 173 2.75 1.43 -9.28
C TRP A 173 3.46 2.50 -10.15
N ASP A 174 2.99 2.72 -11.37
CA ASP A 174 3.54 3.75 -12.26
C ASP A 174 3.34 5.16 -11.71
N ASP A 175 2.21 5.42 -11.04
CA ASP A 175 1.92 6.71 -10.41
C ASP A 175 2.90 6.97 -9.25
N ALA A 176 3.13 5.95 -8.41
CA ALA A 176 4.09 5.99 -7.32
C ALA A 176 5.52 6.21 -7.81
N MET A 177 5.92 5.51 -8.89
CA MET A 177 7.22 5.68 -9.53
C MET A 177 7.38 7.06 -10.18
N ALA A 178 6.33 7.60 -10.80
CA ALA A 178 6.36 8.94 -11.38
C ALA A 178 6.58 10.00 -10.28
N TYR A 179 5.90 9.88 -9.16
CA TYR A 179 6.11 10.74 -7.99
C TYR A 179 7.54 10.62 -7.45
N ALA A 180 8.04 9.40 -7.25
CA ALA A 180 9.38 9.18 -6.75
C ALA A 180 10.44 9.81 -7.68
N ARG A 181 10.35 9.58 -8.98
CA ARG A 181 11.27 10.16 -9.99
C ARG A 181 11.22 11.67 -10.03
N TRP A 182 10.06 12.29 -9.87
CA TRP A 182 9.93 13.74 -9.78
C TRP A 182 10.74 14.34 -8.64
N LEU A 183 10.88 13.62 -7.52
CA LEU A 183 11.74 13.98 -6.40
C LEU A 183 13.21 13.54 -6.55
N GLY A 184 13.60 12.88 -7.64
CA GLY A 184 14.92 12.26 -7.76
C GLY A 184 15.12 11.06 -6.82
N ARG A 185 14.03 10.38 -6.48
CA ARG A 185 13.96 9.23 -5.56
C ARG A 185 13.51 7.96 -6.30
N ASP A 186 13.32 6.88 -5.55
CA ASP A 186 12.84 5.59 -6.06
C ASP A 186 11.84 4.96 -5.07
N LEU A 187 11.20 3.87 -5.44
CA LEU A 187 10.49 3.02 -4.48
C LEU A 187 11.48 2.10 -3.76
N PRO A 188 11.20 1.72 -2.49
CA PRO A 188 12.04 0.75 -1.79
C PRO A 188 12.01 -0.60 -2.51
N THR A 189 13.11 -1.33 -2.49
CA THR A 189 13.06 -2.78 -2.74
C THR A 189 12.29 -3.46 -1.60
N GLU A 190 11.78 -4.66 -1.87
CA GLU A 190 11.11 -5.45 -0.83
C GLU A 190 12.03 -5.67 0.38
N ALA A 191 13.32 -5.90 0.15
CA ALA A 191 14.29 -6.11 1.21
C ALA A 191 14.58 -4.82 2.00
N GLU A 192 14.72 -3.67 1.35
CA GLU A 192 14.87 -2.37 2.01
C GLU A 192 13.64 -2.05 2.86
N TRP A 193 12.45 -2.27 2.31
CA TRP A 193 11.21 -2.06 3.01
C TRP A 193 11.10 -2.94 4.27
N GLU A 194 11.37 -4.25 4.14
CA GLU A 194 11.30 -5.17 5.27
C GLU A 194 12.35 -4.87 6.34
N TYR A 195 13.58 -4.54 5.92
CA TYR A 195 14.65 -4.12 6.83
C TYR A 195 14.24 -2.87 7.63
N ALA A 196 13.72 -1.86 6.95
CA ALA A 196 13.22 -0.64 7.54
C ALA A 196 12.05 -0.91 8.51
N ALA A 197 11.09 -1.75 8.12
CA ALA A 197 9.95 -2.12 8.93
C ALA A 197 10.34 -2.84 10.23
N ARG A 198 11.40 -3.65 10.20
CA ARG A 198 11.89 -4.33 11.40
C ARG A 198 12.49 -3.39 12.45
N GLY A 199 12.87 -2.17 12.10
CA GLY A 199 13.29 -1.14 13.05
C GLY A 199 14.45 -1.59 13.96
N GLY A 200 15.42 -2.34 13.43
CA GLY A 200 16.55 -2.88 14.18
C GLY A 200 16.27 -4.15 15.00
N LYS A 201 15.02 -4.65 14.96
CA LYS A 201 14.67 -5.93 15.61
C LYS A 201 14.91 -7.09 14.66
N SER A 202 15.52 -8.17 15.17
CA SER A 202 15.65 -9.42 14.40
C SER A 202 14.39 -10.28 14.58
N ALA A 203 13.88 -10.85 13.51
CA ALA A 203 12.91 -11.96 13.53
C ALA A 203 11.66 -11.77 14.45
N THR A 204 11.21 -10.54 14.70
CA THR A 204 9.92 -10.30 15.37
C THR A 204 8.74 -10.54 14.44
N ARG A 205 7.59 -10.91 15.00
CA ARG A 205 6.37 -11.16 14.23
C ARG A 205 5.81 -9.86 13.64
N PHE A 206 5.78 -8.79 14.44
CA PHE A 206 5.26 -7.49 14.06
C PHE A 206 6.34 -6.42 14.13
N VAL A 207 6.04 -5.26 13.59
CA VAL A 207 6.91 -4.06 13.64
C VAL A 207 7.20 -3.65 15.09
N TRP A 208 6.22 -3.76 15.98
CA TRP A 208 6.35 -3.43 17.41
C TRP A 208 6.95 -4.56 18.25
N GLY A 209 7.03 -5.79 17.74
CA GLY A 209 7.57 -6.96 18.47
C GLY A 209 6.72 -8.21 18.28
N ASP A 210 6.62 -9.05 19.32
CA ASP A 210 5.87 -10.31 19.26
C ASP A 210 4.50 -10.24 19.98
N ALA A 211 4.23 -9.16 20.70
CA ALA A 211 2.96 -8.98 21.39
C ALA A 211 1.79 -8.89 20.38
N PRO A 212 0.67 -9.56 20.63
CA PRO A 212 -0.52 -9.41 19.82
C PRO A 212 -1.04 -7.97 19.88
N LEU A 213 -1.95 -7.61 18.96
CA LEU A 213 -2.68 -6.35 19.03
C LEU A 213 -3.41 -6.23 20.37
N ASP A 214 -3.33 -5.04 20.98
CA ASP A 214 -4.09 -4.68 22.17
C ASP A 214 -4.94 -3.46 21.82
N PRO A 215 -6.27 -3.57 21.77
CA PRO A 215 -7.17 -2.46 21.44
C PRO A 215 -7.03 -1.24 22.39
N ARG A 216 -6.48 -1.46 23.60
CA ARG A 216 -6.23 -0.37 24.55
C ARG A 216 -4.94 0.39 24.26
N ARG A 217 -4.07 -0.16 23.40
CA ARG A 217 -2.79 0.40 23.00
C ARG A 217 -2.56 0.08 21.52
N PRO A 218 -3.34 0.62 20.60
CA PRO A 218 -3.24 0.30 19.19
C PRO A 218 -1.84 0.64 18.66
N GLN A 219 -1.30 -0.25 17.85
CA GLN A 219 0.05 -0.16 17.28
C GLN A 219 0.01 0.13 15.78
N ALA A 220 -1.14 -0.01 15.15
CA ALA A 220 -1.36 0.18 13.73
C ALA A 220 -2.85 0.34 13.45
N ASN A 221 -3.21 1.00 12.34
CA ASN A 221 -4.56 1.01 11.81
C ASN A 221 -4.85 -0.31 11.09
N VAL A 222 -5.70 -1.15 11.68
CA VAL A 222 -6.07 -2.47 11.15
C VAL A 222 -7.52 -2.77 11.44
N TRP A 223 -8.11 -3.70 10.71
CA TRP A 223 -9.49 -4.12 10.96
C TRP A 223 -9.62 -4.86 12.28
N GLU A 224 -10.45 -4.34 13.16
CA GLU A 224 -10.71 -4.90 14.49
C GLU A 224 -12.15 -5.42 14.59
N GLY A 225 -12.32 -6.72 14.48
CA GLY A 225 -13.63 -7.36 14.54
C GLY A 225 -13.79 -8.47 13.51
N VAL A 226 -14.94 -8.55 12.85
CA VAL A 226 -15.27 -9.60 11.88
C VAL A 226 -15.25 -9.03 10.47
N PHE A 227 -14.14 -9.25 9.76
CA PHE A 227 -14.01 -8.78 8.38
C PHE A 227 -14.98 -9.54 7.44
N PRO A 228 -15.62 -8.85 6.49
CA PRO A 228 -15.69 -7.40 6.24
C PRO A 228 -16.97 -6.78 6.82
N ALA A 229 -17.64 -7.47 7.76
CA ALA A 229 -18.98 -7.13 8.23
C ALA A 229 -18.99 -6.16 9.42
N LEU A 230 -17.98 -6.27 10.29
CA LEU A 230 -17.94 -5.45 11.51
C LEU A 230 -16.48 -5.05 11.81
N ASP A 231 -16.21 -3.76 11.68
CA ASP A 231 -15.04 -3.13 12.27
C ASP A 231 -15.47 -2.35 13.50
N THR A 232 -14.82 -2.59 14.63
CA THR A 232 -15.14 -1.90 15.89
C THR A 232 -14.57 -0.50 15.94
N GLY A 233 -13.49 -0.23 15.18
CA GLY A 233 -12.77 1.04 15.22
C GLY A 233 -12.11 1.31 16.57
N ALA A 234 -11.67 0.26 17.29
CA ALA A 234 -11.07 0.42 18.61
C ALA A 234 -9.67 1.08 18.53
N ASP A 235 -9.02 1.04 17.38
CA ASP A 235 -7.79 1.78 17.09
C ASP A 235 -8.02 3.29 16.82
N GLY A 236 -9.26 3.74 16.74
CA GLY A 236 -9.66 5.12 16.50
C GLY A 236 -10.16 5.39 15.08
N PHE A 237 -10.04 4.42 14.17
CA PHE A 237 -10.44 4.52 12.77
C PHE A 237 -11.37 3.36 12.41
N LYS A 238 -12.36 3.59 11.59
CA LYS A 238 -13.35 2.57 11.25
C LYS A 238 -13.45 2.39 9.74
N ALA A 239 -12.87 1.29 9.24
CA ALA A 239 -12.86 0.95 7.83
C ALA A 239 -12.36 2.10 6.92
N GLU A 240 -11.40 2.88 7.40
CA GLU A 240 -10.82 4.02 6.69
C GLU A 240 -9.33 4.18 7.00
N THR A 241 -8.63 4.93 6.14
CA THR A 241 -7.24 5.32 6.35
C THR A 241 -7.12 6.38 7.43
N SER A 242 -6.07 6.29 8.26
CA SER A 242 -5.71 7.26 9.29
C SER A 242 -4.79 8.37 8.74
N PRO A 243 -4.70 9.55 9.37
CA PRO A 243 -3.60 10.46 9.14
C PRO A 243 -2.26 9.80 9.49
N VAL A 244 -1.20 10.10 8.74
CA VAL A 244 0.12 9.51 8.97
C VAL A 244 0.65 9.81 10.38
N GLY A 245 1.33 8.84 10.99
CA GLY A 245 1.99 9.00 12.28
C GLY A 245 1.06 9.01 13.47
N CYS A 246 -0.12 8.43 13.35
CA CYS A 246 -1.07 8.26 14.48
C CYS A 246 -0.65 7.16 15.44
N PHE A 247 0.17 6.24 14.99
CA PHE A 247 0.63 5.09 15.77
C PHE A 247 2.11 5.19 16.11
N PRO A 248 2.61 4.43 17.10
CA PRO A 248 4.01 4.51 17.52
C PRO A 248 5.00 4.21 16.39
N ALA A 249 6.06 5.01 16.30
CA ALA A 249 7.17 4.72 15.39
C ALA A 249 7.90 3.44 15.78
N ASN A 250 8.50 2.78 14.78
CA ASN A 250 9.41 1.67 15.04
C ASN A 250 10.78 2.12 15.56
N GLY A 251 11.70 1.19 15.79
CA GLY A 251 13.02 1.49 16.35
C GLY A 251 13.93 2.35 15.47
N PHE A 252 13.59 2.55 14.20
CA PHE A 252 14.26 3.50 13.29
C PHE A 252 13.55 4.85 13.18
N GLY A 253 12.46 5.07 13.91
CA GLY A 253 11.68 6.31 13.84
C GLY A 253 10.75 6.39 12.64
N LEU A 254 10.40 5.26 12.03
CA LEU A 254 9.46 5.15 10.92
C LEU A 254 8.07 4.85 11.44
N TYR A 255 7.08 5.55 10.91
CA TYR A 255 5.67 5.39 11.22
C TYR A 255 4.96 4.59 10.13
N ASP A 256 3.83 4.01 10.46
CA ASP A 256 2.89 3.38 9.53
C ASP A 256 3.53 2.26 8.67
N MET A 257 4.50 1.54 9.26
CA MET A 257 5.13 0.36 8.63
C MET A 257 4.28 -0.91 8.79
N ALA A 258 3.07 -0.78 9.31
CA ALA A 258 2.11 -1.87 9.48
C ALA A 258 0.69 -1.32 9.50
N GLY A 259 -0.21 -1.92 8.74
CA GLY A 259 -1.59 -1.43 8.61
C GLY A 259 -1.70 -0.16 7.77
N ASP A 260 -2.79 0.55 7.93
CA ASP A 260 -3.21 1.76 7.22
C ASP A 260 -3.31 1.54 5.70
N VAL A 261 -2.21 1.60 4.96
CA VAL A 261 -2.19 1.27 3.53
C VAL A 261 -1.10 0.27 3.19
N TRP A 262 -1.38 -0.63 2.25
CA TRP A 262 -0.34 -1.37 1.56
C TRP A 262 0.61 -0.40 0.87
N GLN A 263 1.89 -0.76 0.79
CA GLN A 263 2.92 0.11 0.23
C GLN A 263 3.60 -0.55 -0.95
N TRP A 264 3.59 0.12 -2.09
CA TRP A 264 4.30 -0.30 -3.29
C TRP A 264 5.78 -0.46 -3.03
N THR A 265 6.36 -1.56 -3.53
CA THR A 265 7.81 -1.74 -3.65
C THR A 265 8.22 -1.75 -5.11
N ARG A 266 9.52 -1.64 -5.36
CA ARG A 266 10.10 -1.69 -6.70
C ARG A 266 10.03 -3.09 -7.32
N ASP A 267 10.00 -4.14 -6.48
CA ASP A 267 10.24 -5.51 -6.91
C ASP A 267 9.04 -6.11 -7.63
N TRP A 268 9.33 -6.86 -8.70
CA TRP A 268 8.35 -7.72 -9.33
C TRP A 268 8.02 -8.90 -8.43
N TYR A 269 6.76 -9.30 -8.43
CA TYR A 269 6.28 -10.38 -7.58
C TYR A 269 6.63 -11.77 -8.14
N ARG A 270 7.06 -12.66 -7.24
CA ARG A 270 7.11 -14.12 -7.40
C ARG A 270 6.66 -14.77 -6.10
N PRO A 271 6.02 -15.97 -6.16
CA PRO A 271 5.52 -16.63 -4.95
C PRO A 271 6.62 -17.03 -3.96
N ASN A 272 7.87 -17.16 -4.40
CA ASN A 272 8.98 -17.58 -3.53
C ASN A 272 10.10 -16.53 -3.56
N LEU A 273 10.66 -16.27 -2.40
CA LEU A 273 11.87 -15.46 -2.30
C LEU A 273 13.05 -16.20 -2.94
N ASP A 274 13.83 -15.53 -3.80
CA ASP A 274 15.00 -16.14 -4.42
C ASP A 274 16.10 -16.38 -3.38
N PRO A 275 16.49 -17.64 -3.09
CA PRO A 275 17.49 -17.93 -2.07
C PRO A 275 18.91 -17.51 -2.48
N ALA A 276 19.16 -17.22 -3.76
CA ALA A 276 20.48 -16.85 -4.28
C ALA A 276 20.83 -15.37 -4.06
N ILE A 277 19.82 -14.49 -3.92
CA ILE A 277 20.04 -13.05 -3.79
C ILE A 277 20.33 -12.69 -2.33
N ARG A 278 21.57 -12.25 -2.06
CA ARG A 278 22.07 -12.01 -0.69
C ARG A 278 22.52 -10.58 -0.40
N SER A 279 22.70 -9.74 -1.40
CA SER A 279 23.15 -8.36 -1.21
C SER A 279 22.33 -7.41 -2.08
N ASP A 280 21.84 -6.35 -1.47
CA ASP A 280 20.98 -5.32 -2.09
C ASP A 280 19.97 -5.92 -3.08
N PRO A 281 19.15 -6.87 -2.62
CA PRO A 281 18.34 -7.62 -3.52
C PRO A 281 17.25 -6.72 -4.11
N GLY A 282 17.39 -6.38 -5.37
CA GLY A 282 16.25 -6.03 -6.20
C GLY A 282 15.60 -7.34 -6.63
N GLY A 283 14.30 -7.48 -6.51
CA GLY A 283 13.57 -8.69 -6.87
C GLY A 283 13.85 -9.25 -8.26
N PRO A 284 13.08 -10.23 -8.72
CA PRO A 284 13.24 -10.80 -10.06
C PRO A 284 13.02 -9.72 -11.12
N GLY A 285 13.65 -9.89 -12.28
CA GLY A 285 13.30 -9.06 -13.45
C GLY A 285 11.85 -9.31 -13.90
N GLU A 286 11.27 -8.37 -14.63
CA GLU A 286 9.90 -8.44 -15.14
C GLU A 286 9.56 -9.75 -15.83
N ALA A 287 10.48 -10.27 -16.65
CA ALA A 287 10.30 -11.53 -17.38
C ALA A 287 10.08 -12.75 -16.47
N ALA A 288 10.55 -12.68 -15.22
CA ALA A 288 10.41 -13.73 -14.22
C ALA A 288 9.28 -13.46 -13.20
N ALA A 289 8.57 -12.35 -13.36
CA ALA A 289 7.39 -12.04 -12.52
C ALA A 289 6.30 -13.09 -12.77
N PHE A 290 5.70 -13.58 -11.69
CA PHE A 290 4.65 -14.60 -11.76
C PHE A 290 3.76 -14.56 -10.52
N ASP A 291 2.46 -14.52 -10.75
CA ASP A 291 1.45 -14.70 -9.71
C ASP A 291 0.61 -15.95 -10.05
N PRO A 292 0.63 -17.01 -9.20
CA PRO A 292 -0.19 -18.20 -9.44
C PRO A 292 -1.69 -17.93 -9.46
N GLY A 293 -2.14 -16.89 -8.73
CA GLY A 293 -3.54 -16.49 -8.68
C GLY A 293 -4.00 -15.75 -9.94
N ASP A 294 -3.04 -15.20 -10.71
CA ASP A 294 -3.28 -14.47 -11.95
C ASP A 294 -2.09 -14.61 -12.91
N PRO A 295 -1.92 -15.78 -13.54
CA PRO A 295 -0.73 -16.10 -14.35
C PRO A 295 -0.53 -15.19 -15.57
N GLY A 296 -1.58 -14.48 -15.97
CA GLY A 296 -1.56 -13.57 -17.12
C GLY A 296 -1.04 -12.18 -16.79
N ALA A 297 -1.02 -11.78 -15.53
CA ALA A 297 -0.59 -10.46 -15.10
C ALA A 297 0.78 -10.49 -14.43
N ARG A 298 1.59 -9.47 -14.71
CA ARG A 298 2.84 -9.21 -14.00
C ARG A 298 2.57 -8.18 -12.93
N LYS A 299 2.92 -8.50 -11.70
CA LYS A 299 2.59 -7.69 -10.53
C LYS A 299 3.84 -7.31 -9.76
N HIS A 300 3.78 -6.16 -9.10
CA HIS A 300 4.78 -5.73 -8.14
C HIS A 300 4.42 -6.18 -6.73
N VAL A 301 5.44 -6.29 -5.86
CA VAL A 301 5.22 -6.62 -4.45
C VAL A 301 4.67 -5.42 -3.71
N ILE A 302 3.63 -5.64 -2.90
CA ILE A 302 3.18 -4.69 -1.88
C ILE A 302 3.44 -5.27 -0.49
N LYS A 303 3.71 -4.38 0.48
CA LYS A 303 4.13 -4.71 1.84
C LYS A 303 3.30 -3.92 2.87
N GLY A 304 3.28 -4.41 4.11
CA GLY A 304 2.78 -3.69 5.28
C GLY A 304 1.35 -4.02 5.72
N GLY A 305 0.51 -4.54 4.83
CA GLY A 305 -0.91 -4.67 5.12
C GLY A 305 -1.64 -3.34 5.08
N SER A 306 -2.93 -3.33 5.34
CA SER A 306 -3.74 -2.12 5.33
C SER A 306 -4.78 -2.12 6.45
N PHE A 307 -5.57 -1.06 6.57
CA PHE A 307 -6.70 -0.97 7.50
C PHE A 307 -7.74 -2.09 7.29
N LEU A 308 -7.70 -2.81 6.17
CA LEU A 308 -8.56 -3.96 5.87
C LEU A 308 -7.99 -5.30 6.38
N CYS A 309 -6.79 -5.30 6.94
CA CYS A 309 -6.16 -6.53 7.42
C CYS A 309 -6.62 -6.88 8.83
N ALA A 310 -7.35 -7.97 8.94
CA ALA A 310 -7.87 -8.51 10.19
C ALA A 310 -7.14 -9.81 10.61
N PRO A 311 -7.06 -10.12 11.90
CA PRO A 311 -6.52 -11.40 12.36
C PRO A 311 -7.23 -12.63 11.77
N ASN A 312 -8.52 -12.51 11.49
CA ASN A 312 -9.36 -13.60 10.96
C ASN A 312 -9.48 -13.63 9.44
N TYR A 313 -8.81 -12.71 8.73
CA TYR A 313 -8.89 -12.66 7.25
C TYR A 313 -7.53 -12.52 6.60
N CYS A 314 -6.91 -11.34 6.68
CA CYS A 314 -5.67 -11.01 5.99
C CYS A 314 -4.43 -11.36 6.83
N TYR A 315 -4.33 -10.84 8.06
CA TYR A 315 -3.23 -10.98 9.02
C TYR A 315 -1.85 -10.64 8.43
N ARG A 316 -1.79 -9.66 7.49
CA ARG A 316 -0.58 -9.34 6.74
C ARG A 316 0.10 -8.02 7.16
N TYR A 317 -0.32 -7.40 8.26
CA TYR A 317 0.40 -6.27 8.90
C TYR A 317 1.66 -6.74 9.64
N ARG A 318 2.50 -7.52 8.94
CA ARG A 318 3.74 -8.13 9.45
C ARG A 318 4.89 -7.86 8.48
N PRO A 319 6.14 -7.60 8.96
CA PRO A 319 7.25 -7.30 8.06
C PRO A 319 7.51 -8.36 6.98
N ALA A 320 7.35 -9.65 7.32
CA ALA A 320 7.55 -10.75 6.38
C ALA A 320 6.43 -10.88 5.33
N ALA A 321 5.23 -10.35 5.62
CA ALA A 321 4.10 -10.47 4.71
C ALA A 321 4.33 -9.73 3.40
N ARG A 322 3.81 -10.29 2.32
CA ARG A 322 3.91 -9.78 0.95
C ARG A 322 2.69 -10.19 0.14
N GLU A 323 2.29 -9.36 -0.79
CA GLU A 323 1.18 -9.60 -1.73
C GLU A 323 1.57 -9.16 -3.14
N PRO A 324 0.97 -9.76 -4.18
CA PRO A 324 1.01 -9.22 -5.52
C PRO A 324 0.05 -8.03 -5.64
N GLY A 325 0.55 -6.83 -5.81
CA GLY A 325 -0.26 -5.63 -6.04
C GLY A 325 -0.76 -5.55 -7.48
N PRO A 326 -2.02 -5.11 -7.72
CA PRO A 326 -2.56 -4.95 -9.07
C PRO A 326 -1.82 -3.81 -9.80
N THR A 327 -1.46 -4.03 -11.06
CA THR A 327 -0.65 -3.08 -11.84
C THR A 327 -1.48 -2.19 -12.77
N ASP A 328 -2.73 -2.51 -12.97
CA ASP A 328 -3.63 -1.90 -13.94
C ASP A 328 -4.83 -1.16 -13.32
N THR A 329 -4.87 -1.04 -12.01
CA THR A 329 -5.93 -0.33 -11.30
C THR A 329 -5.44 0.28 -9.99
N GLY A 330 -6.12 1.35 -9.52
CA GLY A 330 -5.97 1.87 -8.18
C GLY A 330 -6.87 1.13 -7.20
N GLU A 331 -6.46 1.07 -5.94
CA GLU A 331 -7.27 0.56 -4.83
C GLU A 331 -7.23 1.52 -3.64
N ASN A 332 -8.34 1.67 -2.92
CA ASN A 332 -8.46 2.64 -1.82
C ASN A 332 -7.74 2.24 -0.54
N HIS A 333 -6.90 1.21 -0.59
CA HIS A 333 -6.08 0.73 0.52
C HIS A 333 -4.59 0.51 0.15
N ILE A 334 -4.16 1.01 -1.01
CA ILE A 334 -2.76 0.93 -1.47
C ILE A 334 -2.22 2.34 -1.68
N GLY A 335 -1.11 2.62 -1.03
CA GLY A 335 -0.31 3.83 -1.13
C GLY A 335 1.17 3.49 -1.31
N PHE A 336 2.07 4.37 -0.89
CA PHE A 336 3.51 4.16 -1.03
C PHE A 336 4.34 5.12 -0.18
N ARG A 337 5.63 4.78 -0.03
CA ARG A 337 6.70 5.68 0.45
C ARG A 337 7.90 5.58 -0.47
N THR A 338 8.77 6.59 -0.45
CA THR A 338 9.95 6.65 -1.33
C THR A 338 11.25 6.41 -0.58
N VAL A 339 12.30 6.04 -1.34
CA VAL A 339 13.67 5.93 -0.85
C VAL A 339 14.61 6.79 -1.68
N LEU A 340 15.71 7.22 -1.05
CA LEU A 340 16.84 7.84 -1.72
C LEU A 340 18.09 7.02 -1.38
N ARG A 341 18.70 6.46 -2.41
CA ARG A 341 19.98 5.72 -2.28
C ARG A 341 21.15 6.65 -2.54
N ALA A 342 22.23 6.47 -1.80
CA ALA A 342 23.48 7.15 -2.14
C ALA A 342 23.92 6.73 -3.55
N PRO A 343 24.52 7.64 -4.36
CA PRO A 343 25.13 7.24 -5.61
C PRO A 343 26.14 6.12 -5.37
N ALA A 344 26.12 5.09 -6.20
CA ALA A 344 27.10 4.02 -6.15
C ALA A 344 28.51 4.64 -6.30
N GLY A 345 29.29 4.69 -5.23
CA GLY A 345 30.64 5.27 -5.27
C GLY A 345 31.15 5.94 -3.99
N HIS A 346 30.33 6.15 -2.98
CA HIS A 346 30.76 6.68 -1.69
C HIS A 346 30.62 5.62 -0.59
N ALA A 347 31.39 4.55 -0.73
CA ALA A 347 31.75 3.72 0.42
C ALA A 347 32.94 4.40 1.09
N GLY A 348 32.67 5.20 2.15
CA GLY A 348 33.69 5.70 3.05
C GLY A 348 34.11 4.65 4.07
#